data_1aaca8f534d32e8bc79519c84f72829d
#
_entry.id   1aaca8f534d32e8bc79519c84f72829d
#
_cell.length_a   1.000
_cell.length_b   1.000
_cell.length_c   1.000
_cell.angle_alpha   90.00
_cell.angle_beta   90.00
_cell.angle_gamma   90.00
#
_symmetry.space_group_name_H-M   'P 1'
#
loop_
_entity.id
_entity.type
_entity.pdbx_description
1 polymer ?
#
loop_
_entity_poly.entity_id
_entity_poly.type
_entity_poly.pdbx_seq_one_letter_code
_entity_poly.pdbx_strand_id
1 'polypeptide(L)'
;GFDDDGNPVCLYIRSNGHEPGPKSAPYEWCITKWDGKKWVTTLVTTSDHNYDMGSIFITDDKWKIVGPTENGPQKWGVGGELALWKSEDKGATWKKKKQLTDNSKMSHSYVRKVVNGKAPFCFFWADGHSHEFSKSQLYFGDFEGNIWKLPYEMRNNFEPPEKMY
;
A
#
# COMPACT_ATOMS: atom_id res chain seq x y z
N GLY A 1 -0.52 -12.89 4.44
CA GLY A 1 -1.52 -13.18 5.47
C GLY A 1 -2.14 -14.55 5.29
N PHE A 2 -3.22 -14.76 6.02
CA PHE A 2 -4.01 -16.00 5.93
C PHE A 2 -5.48 -15.62 5.83
N ASP A 3 -6.25 -16.40 5.09
CA ASP A 3 -7.71 -16.30 5.07
C ASP A 3 -8.34 -17.00 6.29
N ASP A 4 -9.67 -16.96 6.39
CA ASP A 4 -10.40 -17.53 7.55
C ASP A 4 -10.30 -19.06 7.65
N ASP A 5 -9.97 -19.72 6.53
CA ASP A 5 -9.74 -21.16 6.47
C ASP A 5 -8.27 -21.52 6.78
N GLY A 6 -7.43 -20.52 7.08
CA GLY A 6 -6.01 -20.69 7.35
C GLY A 6 -5.15 -20.83 6.09
N ASN A 7 -5.68 -20.58 4.91
CA ASN A 7 -4.91 -20.67 3.68
C ASN A 7 -4.03 -19.43 3.49
N PRO A 8 -2.80 -19.59 3.00
CA PRO A 8 -1.90 -18.46 2.79
C PRO A 8 -2.34 -17.57 1.64
N VAL A 9 -2.15 -16.26 1.85
CA VAL A 9 -2.44 -15.19 0.89
C VAL A 9 -1.23 -14.28 0.79
N CYS A 10 -0.75 -14.03 -0.43
CA CYS A 10 0.38 -13.15 -0.71
C CYS A 10 -0.04 -11.99 -1.62
N LEU A 11 0.34 -10.78 -1.22
CA LEU A 11 0.33 -9.58 -2.06
C LEU A 11 1.75 -9.35 -2.59
N TYR A 12 1.90 -9.16 -3.89
CA TYR A 12 3.18 -8.92 -4.53
C TYR A 12 3.04 -8.15 -5.84
N ILE A 13 4.16 -7.64 -6.34
CA ILE A 13 4.25 -7.04 -7.67
C ILE A 13 5.08 -7.95 -8.56
N ARG A 14 4.64 -8.14 -9.79
CA ARG A 14 5.41 -8.80 -10.84
C ARG A 14 5.59 -7.88 -12.04
N SER A 15 6.68 -8.10 -12.78
CA SER A 15 7.02 -7.38 -13.99
C SER A 15 7.77 -8.29 -14.96
N ASN A 16 7.95 -7.83 -16.19
CA ASN A 16 8.68 -8.58 -17.23
C ASN A 16 10.21 -8.60 -17.03
N GLY A 17 10.73 -7.78 -16.10
CA GLY A 17 12.15 -7.69 -15.80
C GLY A 17 12.39 -7.05 -14.44
N HIS A 18 13.65 -7.04 -14.01
CA HIS A 18 14.05 -6.53 -12.69
C HIS A 18 14.38 -5.03 -12.69
N GLU A 19 14.65 -4.46 -13.85
CA GLU A 19 15.02 -3.04 -13.94
C GLU A 19 13.79 -2.14 -13.85
N PRO A 20 13.89 -0.99 -13.20
CA PRO A 20 12.85 0.03 -13.27
C PRO A 20 12.74 0.56 -14.71
N GLY A 21 11.56 1.10 -15.04
CA GLY A 21 11.34 1.75 -16.33
C GLY A 21 10.48 0.93 -17.31
N PRO A 22 10.18 1.51 -18.47
CA PRO A 22 9.15 0.98 -19.38
C PRO A 22 9.50 -0.39 -20.00
N LYS A 23 10.77 -0.77 -20.02
CA LYS A 23 11.20 -2.06 -20.58
C LYS A 23 10.71 -3.26 -19.78
N SER A 24 10.50 -3.09 -18.49
CA SER A 24 10.05 -4.16 -17.60
C SER A 24 8.53 -4.11 -17.33
N ALA A 25 7.81 -3.18 -17.92
CA ALA A 25 6.36 -3.09 -17.82
C ALA A 25 5.65 -4.31 -18.49
N PRO A 26 4.42 -4.66 -18.07
CA PRO A 26 3.64 -4.01 -17.02
C PRO A 26 4.13 -4.38 -15.60
N TYR A 27 3.88 -3.48 -14.65
CA TYR A 27 4.07 -3.73 -13.22
C TYR A 27 2.72 -4.06 -12.61
N GLU A 28 2.51 -5.32 -12.28
CA GLU A 28 1.21 -5.84 -11.90
C GLU A 28 1.16 -6.13 -10.40
N TRP A 29 0.25 -5.48 -9.70
CA TRP A 29 -0.10 -5.79 -8.33
C TRP A 29 -1.01 -7.02 -8.30
N CYS A 30 -0.51 -8.09 -7.73
CA CYS A 30 -1.18 -9.37 -7.72
C CYS A 30 -1.45 -9.87 -6.30
N ILE A 31 -2.58 -10.54 -6.14
CA ILE A 31 -2.86 -11.40 -5.00
C ILE A 31 -2.76 -12.84 -5.48
N THR A 32 -2.02 -13.66 -4.74
CA THR A 32 -2.11 -15.11 -4.91
C THR A 32 -2.55 -15.75 -3.61
N LYS A 33 -3.48 -16.69 -3.69
CA LYS A 33 -4.00 -17.43 -2.54
C LYS A 33 -4.07 -18.92 -2.83
N TRP A 34 -3.90 -19.72 -1.81
CA TRP A 34 -4.16 -21.15 -1.86
C TRP A 34 -5.67 -21.40 -1.69
N ASP A 35 -6.30 -22.19 -2.57
CA ASP A 35 -7.73 -22.50 -2.52
C ASP A 35 -8.03 -23.89 -1.91
N GLY A 36 -7.01 -24.49 -1.26
CA GLY A 36 -7.08 -25.86 -0.76
C GLY A 36 -6.55 -26.93 -1.74
N LYS A 37 -6.36 -26.56 -3.01
CA LYS A 37 -5.90 -27.48 -4.07
C LYS A 37 -4.79 -26.87 -4.92
N LYS A 38 -4.86 -25.60 -5.23
CA LYS A 38 -3.94 -24.88 -6.10
C LYS A 38 -3.79 -23.42 -5.70
N TRP A 39 -2.74 -22.80 -6.18
CA TRP A 39 -2.58 -21.36 -6.12
C TRP A 39 -3.43 -20.66 -7.17
N VAL A 40 -4.20 -19.67 -6.75
CA VAL A 40 -5.04 -18.83 -7.62
C VAL A 40 -4.51 -17.40 -7.55
N THR A 41 -4.14 -16.84 -8.69
CA THR A 41 -3.63 -15.48 -8.80
C THR A 41 -4.67 -14.55 -9.43
N THR A 42 -4.86 -13.40 -8.81
CA THR A 42 -5.78 -12.35 -9.27
C THR A 42 -4.99 -11.05 -9.46
N LEU A 43 -5.19 -10.37 -10.57
CA LEU A 43 -4.69 -9.02 -10.81
C LEU A 43 -5.56 -8.01 -10.05
N VAL A 44 -4.90 -7.16 -9.28
CA VAL A 44 -5.54 -6.04 -8.57
C VAL A 44 -5.54 -4.79 -9.47
N THR A 45 -4.35 -4.38 -9.88
CA THR A 45 -4.10 -3.19 -10.72
C THR A 45 -2.70 -3.24 -11.32
N THR A 46 -2.36 -2.23 -12.11
CA THR A 46 -1.00 -1.99 -12.61
C THR A 46 -0.49 -0.65 -12.13
N SER A 47 0.82 -0.50 -12.01
CA SER A 47 1.51 0.76 -11.68
C SER A 47 2.63 1.05 -12.67
N ASP A 48 3.33 2.17 -12.48
CA ASP A 48 4.51 2.53 -13.28
C ASP A 48 5.83 2.22 -12.56
N HIS A 49 5.78 1.49 -11.45
CA HIS A 49 6.93 1.20 -10.58
C HIS A 49 6.86 -0.21 -9.98
N ASN A 50 8.00 -0.69 -9.51
CA ASN A 50 8.17 -1.96 -8.81
C ASN A 50 8.90 -1.75 -7.47
N TYR A 51 9.21 -2.85 -6.77
CA TYR A 51 9.86 -2.86 -5.45
C TYR A 51 9.07 -2.22 -4.33
N ASP A 52 7.77 -2.06 -4.51
CA ASP A 52 6.89 -1.49 -3.51
C ASP A 52 6.32 -2.53 -2.58
N MET A 53 5.90 -2.01 -1.44
CA MET A 53 5.23 -2.80 -0.43
C MET A 53 3.92 -2.14 -0.04
N GLY A 54 2.84 -2.84 -0.32
CA GLY A 54 1.54 -2.59 0.25
C GLY A 54 1.25 -3.54 1.40
N SER A 55 0.14 -3.35 2.05
CA SER A 55 -0.38 -4.26 3.07
C SER A 55 -1.76 -4.76 2.69
N ILE A 56 -1.96 -6.07 2.89
CA ILE A 56 -3.28 -6.70 2.78
C ILE A 56 -3.89 -6.91 4.16
N PHE A 57 -5.18 -6.58 4.27
CA PHE A 57 -5.99 -6.73 5.47
C PHE A 57 -7.12 -7.69 5.14
N ILE A 58 -7.08 -8.84 5.77
CA ILE A 58 -8.03 -9.93 5.55
C ILE A 58 -8.96 -9.98 6.75
N THR A 59 -10.26 -9.88 6.51
CA THR A 59 -11.28 -9.97 7.54
C THR A 59 -12.53 -10.54 6.88
N ASP A 60 -12.91 -11.75 7.23
CA ASP A 60 -14.04 -12.46 6.64
C ASP A 60 -13.99 -12.40 5.09
N ASP A 61 -15.11 -12.07 4.46
CA ASP A 61 -15.21 -11.94 2.99
C ASP A 61 -14.66 -10.59 2.47
N LYS A 62 -14.33 -9.65 3.36
CA LYS A 62 -14.01 -8.25 3.02
C LYS A 62 -12.52 -7.99 3.16
N TRP A 63 -11.83 -8.10 2.07
CA TRP A 63 -10.40 -7.85 2.04
C TRP A 63 -10.10 -6.42 1.60
N LYS A 64 -9.01 -5.87 2.12
CA LYS A 64 -8.53 -4.54 1.74
C LYS A 64 -7.05 -4.60 1.41
N ILE A 65 -6.63 -3.74 0.48
CA ILE A 65 -5.22 -3.44 0.22
C ILE A 65 -5.03 -1.95 0.40
N VAL A 66 -3.98 -1.57 1.11
CA VAL A 66 -3.46 -0.20 1.11
C VAL A 66 -2.04 -0.27 0.57
N GLY A 67 -1.78 0.51 -0.47
CA GLY A 67 -0.48 0.51 -1.12
C GLY A 67 -0.32 1.66 -2.11
N PRO A 68 0.94 1.96 -2.52
CA PRO A 68 1.25 2.98 -3.50
C PRO A 68 1.00 2.43 -4.92
N THR A 69 -0.25 2.25 -5.27
CA THR A 69 -0.65 1.68 -6.56
C THR A 69 -0.82 2.71 -7.67
N GLU A 70 -0.81 3.99 -7.30
CA GLU A 70 -0.99 5.10 -8.24
C GLU A 70 0.34 5.78 -8.52
N ASN A 71 0.44 6.44 -9.67
CA ASN A 71 1.66 7.13 -10.07
C ASN A 71 2.03 8.24 -9.08
N GLY A 72 3.29 8.27 -8.68
CA GLY A 72 3.84 9.31 -7.82
C GLY A 72 4.60 10.39 -8.59
N PRO A 73 5.17 11.37 -7.88
CA PRO A 73 5.91 12.46 -8.49
C PRO A 73 7.24 12.02 -9.13
N GLN A 74 7.84 10.93 -8.65
CA GLN A 74 9.10 10.40 -9.20
C GLN A 74 8.83 9.14 -10.03
N LYS A 75 8.70 9.32 -11.32
CA LYS A 75 8.40 8.25 -12.27
C LYS A 75 9.45 7.13 -12.24
N TRP A 76 9.02 5.89 -12.32
CA TRP A 76 9.84 4.67 -12.32
C TRP A 76 10.66 4.44 -11.04
N GLY A 77 10.38 5.21 -10.00
CA GLY A 77 10.98 5.01 -8.69
C GLY A 77 10.17 4.11 -7.78
N VAL A 78 10.62 3.93 -6.56
CA VAL A 78 9.87 3.24 -5.50
C VAL A 78 8.81 4.17 -4.94
N GLY A 79 7.60 3.67 -4.77
CA GLY A 79 6.50 4.45 -4.22
C GLY A 79 5.70 5.21 -5.26
N GLY A 80 4.64 5.82 -4.79
CA GLY A 80 3.69 6.57 -5.60
C GLY A 80 2.65 7.22 -4.71
N GLU A 81 1.44 7.39 -5.24
CA GLU A 81 0.31 7.81 -4.43
C GLU A 81 -0.42 6.60 -3.86
N LEU A 82 -0.86 6.71 -2.61
CA LEU A 82 -1.56 5.63 -1.93
C LEU A 82 -3.02 5.53 -2.34
N ALA A 83 -3.47 4.30 -2.53
CA ALA A 83 -4.87 4.00 -2.69
C ALA A 83 -5.34 2.86 -1.77
N LEU A 84 -6.61 2.91 -1.42
CA LEU A 84 -7.35 1.85 -0.74
C LEU A 84 -8.15 1.06 -1.77
N TRP A 85 -7.86 -0.21 -1.87
CA TRP A 85 -8.57 -1.18 -2.68
C TRP A 85 -9.41 -2.09 -1.80
N LYS A 86 -10.54 -2.58 -2.32
CA LYS A 86 -11.45 -3.46 -1.62
C LYS A 86 -11.88 -4.63 -2.50
N SER A 87 -11.97 -5.78 -1.89
CA SER A 87 -12.60 -6.98 -2.41
C SER A 87 -13.76 -7.38 -1.49
N GLU A 88 -14.89 -7.76 -2.06
CA GLU A 88 -16.09 -8.26 -1.35
C GLU A 88 -16.31 -9.76 -1.59
N ASP A 89 -15.33 -10.42 -2.22
CA ASP A 89 -15.43 -11.81 -2.70
C ASP A 89 -14.13 -12.60 -2.43
N LYS A 90 -13.55 -12.41 -1.25
CA LYS A 90 -12.34 -13.11 -0.80
C LYS A 90 -11.15 -12.97 -1.76
N GLY A 91 -10.98 -11.79 -2.33
CA GLY A 91 -9.87 -11.47 -3.22
C GLY A 91 -10.03 -11.92 -4.68
N ALA A 92 -11.23 -12.35 -5.09
CA ALA A 92 -11.47 -12.73 -6.49
C ALA A 92 -11.58 -11.53 -7.42
N THR A 93 -12.16 -10.41 -6.95
CA THR A 93 -12.19 -9.15 -7.68
C THR A 93 -11.83 -7.96 -6.78
N TRP A 94 -11.29 -6.90 -7.38
CA TRP A 94 -10.80 -5.73 -6.66
C TRP A 94 -11.33 -4.44 -7.28
N LYS A 95 -11.68 -3.48 -6.42
CA LYS A 95 -12.12 -2.12 -6.82
C LYS A 95 -11.37 -1.08 -5.99
N LYS A 96 -10.87 -0.05 -6.64
CA LYS A 96 -10.33 1.12 -5.94
C LYS A 96 -11.47 1.81 -5.19
N LYS A 97 -11.36 1.87 -3.88
CA LYS A 97 -12.37 2.47 -3.00
C LYS A 97 -12.10 3.95 -2.79
N LYS A 98 -10.82 4.30 -2.60
CA LYS A 98 -10.43 5.67 -2.30
C LYS A 98 -8.98 5.93 -2.70
N GLN A 99 -8.72 7.11 -3.24
CA GLN A 99 -7.40 7.71 -3.30
C GLN A 99 -7.09 8.25 -1.91
N LEU A 100 -5.95 7.87 -1.32
CA LEU A 100 -5.57 8.27 0.03
C LEU A 100 -4.64 9.47 0.03
N THR A 101 -3.72 9.53 -0.93
CA THR A 101 -2.83 10.66 -1.14
C THR A 101 -2.92 11.12 -2.59
N ASP A 102 -2.68 12.39 -2.86
CA ASP A 102 -2.75 12.97 -4.20
C ASP A 102 -1.89 14.23 -4.29
N ASN A 103 -1.30 14.47 -5.46
CA ASN A 103 -0.44 15.63 -5.73
C ASN A 103 0.73 15.80 -4.74
N SER A 104 1.27 14.68 -4.27
CA SER A 104 2.36 14.66 -3.30
C SER A 104 3.68 15.14 -3.93
N LYS A 105 4.54 15.74 -3.12
CA LYS A 105 5.90 16.15 -3.56
C LYS A 105 6.89 14.99 -3.49
N MET A 106 6.64 14.03 -2.62
CA MET A 106 7.44 12.83 -2.38
C MET A 106 6.59 11.60 -2.63
N SER A 107 7.21 10.53 -3.12
CA SER A 107 6.53 9.25 -3.30
C SER A 107 6.27 8.58 -1.95
N HIS A 108 5.05 8.13 -1.75
CA HIS A 108 4.66 7.35 -0.58
C HIS A 108 5.00 5.88 -0.79
N SER A 109 5.53 5.20 0.23
CA SER A 109 5.95 3.81 0.10
C SER A 109 5.89 3.04 1.42
N TYR A 110 6.12 1.73 1.36
CA TYR A 110 6.29 0.85 2.51
C TYR A 110 5.13 0.86 3.51
N VAL A 111 3.90 0.77 3.01
CA VAL A 111 2.73 0.65 3.87
C VAL A 111 2.83 -0.59 4.74
N ARG A 112 2.68 -0.41 6.05
CA ARG A 112 2.73 -1.47 7.05
C ARG A 112 1.43 -1.58 7.83
N LYS A 113 0.98 -2.81 8.00
CA LYS A 113 -0.13 -3.15 8.87
C LYS A 113 0.27 -2.96 10.33
N VAL A 114 -0.55 -2.27 11.11
CA VAL A 114 -0.40 -2.22 12.56
C VAL A 114 -0.98 -3.51 13.16
N VAL A 115 -0.18 -4.18 13.99
CA VAL A 115 -0.65 -5.38 14.71
C VAL A 115 -1.74 -4.98 15.69
N ASN A 116 -2.91 -5.62 15.62
CA ASN A 116 -4.11 -5.26 16.39
C ASN A 116 -4.54 -3.79 16.24
N GLY A 117 -4.18 -3.19 15.10
CA GLY A 117 -4.48 -1.80 14.79
C GLY A 117 -5.98 -1.51 14.80
N LYS A 118 -6.33 -0.38 15.42
CA LYS A 118 -7.70 0.17 15.46
C LYS A 118 -7.66 1.61 14.97
N ALA A 119 -8.78 2.06 14.40
CA ALA A 119 -8.90 3.46 14.02
C ALA A 119 -8.59 4.39 15.21
N PRO A 120 -7.83 5.45 14.97
CA PRO A 120 -7.33 5.93 13.68
C PRO A 120 -6.01 5.28 13.22
N PHE A 121 -5.45 4.33 13.95
CA PHE A 121 -4.11 3.78 13.72
C PHE A 121 -4.18 2.36 13.15
N CYS A 122 -4.61 2.22 11.89
CA CYS A 122 -4.77 0.92 11.21
C CYS A 122 -3.54 0.51 10.41
N PHE A 123 -2.87 1.47 9.78
CA PHE A 123 -1.65 1.28 8.99
C PHE A 123 -0.77 2.53 9.07
N PHE A 124 0.50 2.37 8.76
CA PHE A 124 1.47 3.46 8.72
C PHE A 124 2.41 3.30 7.52
N TRP A 125 3.02 4.40 7.09
CA TRP A 125 3.95 4.43 5.98
C TRP A 125 4.87 5.65 6.05
N ALA A 126 5.80 5.74 5.10
CA ALA A 126 6.68 6.87 4.94
C ALA A 126 6.60 7.41 3.51
N ASP A 127 7.01 8.65 3.33
CA ASP A 127 7.34 9.22 2.03
C ASP A 127 8.85 9.39 1.86
N GLY A 128 9.26 9.72 0.66
CA GLY A 128 10.64 10.03 0.32
C GLY A 128 10.81 10.26 -1.18
N HIS A 129 11.95 10.82 -1.57
CA HIS A 129 12.30 10.93 -2.98
C HIS A 129 12.84 9.59 -3.50
N SER A 130 12.26 9.08 -4.59
CA SER A 130 12.56 7.72 -5.06
C SER A 130 13.94 7.53 -5.68
N HIS A 131 14.60 8.61 -6.10
CA HIS A 131 15.88 8.58 -6.82
C HIS A 131 17.01 9.27 -6.08
N GLU A 132 16.73 10.02 -5.02
CA GLU A 132 17.69 10.82 -4.29
C GLU A 132 17.54 10.65 -2.79
N PHE A 133 18.61 10.95 -2.05
CA PHE A 133 18.55 10.96 -0.59
C PHE A 133 17.69 12.12 -0.13
N SER A 134 16.67 11.85 0.68
CA SER A 134 15.74 12.86 1.17
C SER A 134 15.35 12.62 2.62
N LYS A 135 14.87 13.65 3.28
CA LYS A 135 14.14 13.46 4.53
C LYS A 135 12.86 12.69 4.24
N SER A 136 12.48 11.82 5.15
CA SER A 136 11.27 11.01 5.09
C SER A 136 10.30 11.43 6.17
N GLN A 137 9.04 11.55 5.85
CA GLN A 137 7.96 11.86 6.76
C GLN A 137 7.19 10.58 7.07
N LEU A 138 6.76 10.41 8.31
CA LEU A 138 5.91 9.29 8.72
C LEU A 138 4.45 9.70 8.79
N TYR A 139 3.60 8.78 8.38
CA TYR A 139 2.15 8.91 8.35
C TYR A 139 1.47 7.69 8.94
N PHE A 140 0.24 7.86 9.38
CA PHE A 140 -0.66 6.77 9.69
C PHE A 140 -2.09 7.09 9.26
N GLY A 141 -2.93 6.09 9.19
CA GLY A 141 -4.31 6.29 8.75
C GLY A 141 -5.25 5.15 9.07
N ASP A 142 -6.51 5.36 8.70
CA ASP A 142 -7.60 4.40 8.84
C ASP A 142 -8.29 4.08 7.51
N PHE A 143 -9.20 3.11 7.52
CA PHE A 143 -9.91 2.66 6.33
C PHE A 143 -11.05 3.58 5.88
N GLU A 144 -11.37 4.61 6.66
CA GLU A 144 -12.27 5.68 6.24
C GLU A 144 -11.53 6.75 5.43
N GLY A 145 -10.18 6.67 5.44
CA GLY A 145 -9.27 7.54 4.70
C GLY A 145 -8.94 8.82 5.44
N ASN A 146 -9.02 8.79 6.75
CA ASN A 146 -8.39 9.81 7.58
C ASN A 146 -6.90 9.53 7.65
N ILE A 147 -6.10 10.56 7.46
CA ILE A 147 -4.64 10.50 7.42
C ILE A 147 -4.05 11.53 8.37
N TRP A 148 -3.03 11.12 9.07
CA TRP A 148 -2.25 11.98 9.97
C TRP A 148 -0.77 11.87 9.62
N LYS A 149 -0.09 13.00 9.72
CA LYS A 149 1.33 13.14 9.55
C LYS A 149 2.00 13.35 10.91
N LEU A 150 3.04 12.60 11.21
CA LEU A 150 3.82 12.79 12.43
C LEU A 150 4.79 13.98 12.27
N PRO A 151 5.12 14.73 13.33
CA PRO A 151 6.13 15.77 13.24
C PRO A 151 7.52 15.18 12.94
N TYR A 152 8.35 15.93 12.23
CA TYR A 152 9.75 15.52 12.00
C TYR A 152 10.58 15.47 13.27
N GLU A 153 10.33 16.41 14.16
CA GLU A 153 11.08 16.57 15.41
C GLU A 153 10.12 16.56 16.59
N MET A 154 10.45 15.75 17.54
CA MET A 154 9.77 15.72 18.84
C MET A 154 10.47 16.74 19.76
N ARG A 155 9.87 17.91 19.93
CA ARG A 155 10.41 18.96 20.81
C ARG A 155 10.03 18.75 22.29
N ASN A 156 8.97 18.01 22.50
CA ASN A 156 8.43 17.65 23.82
C ASN A 156 8.22 16.13 23.90
N ASN A 157 7.87 15.64 25.08
CA ASN A 157 7.53 14.23 25.26
C ASN A 157 6.28 13.81 24.45
N PHE A 158 5.46 14.77 24.07
CA PHE A 158 4.27 14.61 23.25
C PHE A 158 4.21 15.70 22.20
N GLU A 159 3.98 15.31 20.95
CA GLU A 159 3.68 16.22 19.85
C GLU A 159 2.43 15.70 19.12
N PRO A 160 1.42 16.55 18.88
CA PRO A 160 0.23 16.13 18.18
C PRO A 160 0.54 15.88 16.70
N PRO A 161 -0.02 14.81 16.10
CA PRO A 161 0.05 14.64 14.66
C PRO A 161 -0.82 15.67 13.94
N GLU A 162 -0.41 16.05 12.74
CA GLU A 162 -1.18 16.92 11.87
C GLU A 162 -2.20 16.06 11.08
N LYS A 163 -3.50 16.38 11.17
CA LYS A 163 -4.51 15.75 10.33
C LYS A 163 -4.43 16.33 8.92
N MET A 164 -4.25 15.45 7.91
CA MET A 164 -4.05 15.86 6.51
C MET A 164 -5.35 15.95 5.73
N TYR A 165 -6.27 15.00 5.95
CA TYR A 165 -7.55 14.88 5.24
C TYR A 165 -8.64 14.36 6.18
#